data_c952181464f5098d381b50adbbcbc248
#
_entry.id   c952181464f5098d381b50adbbcbc248
#
_cell.length_a   1.000
_cell.length_b   1.000
_cell.length_c   1.000
_cell.angle_alpha   90.00
_cell.angle_beta   90.00
_cell.angle_gamma   90.00
#
_symmetry.space_group_name_H-M   'P 1'
#
loop_
_entity.id
_entity.type
_entity.pdbx_description
1 polymer ?
#
loop_
_entity_poly.entity_id
_entity_poly.type
_entity_poly.pdbx_seq_one_letter_code
_entity_poly.pdbx_strand_id
1 'polypeptide(L)'
;MLAASVSLAFGVGALAQGVAGQVVRGGRDAPRRILCWGDSVTEGMAMPRGKDYPAQLEALLGSGYRVFNSGDGGENSVTIPARQGAVPLATASQIVFPAGERTVKIGDETDNGFHSPIGEKIKLTASLGRQIPVNPVRIDGHDYTLSFRDFRWNSPTNQISYTLWLSRDKNDVDKPLTIPAETSVTFASVAAAPDAYCEIFFVGANGGWNNDVVKLIGQIRAMVARRGEERPYLVIVPYWRGFSQENKDAFRAAFGRRAVEFPVEASLCFRNSLNVHLNEQGYALLAKLLHARGAELGYWPPRLSN
;
A
#
# COMPACT_ATOMS: atom_id res chain seq x y z
N MET A 1 -18.60 17.59 -66.11
CA MET A 1 -17.57 16.79 -65.43
C MET A 1 -18.17 16.24 -64.16
N LEU A 2 -18.54 14.96 -64.17
CA LEU A 2 -19.12 14.24 -63.06
C LEU A 2 -17.98 13.70 -62.19
N ALA A 3 -18.00 13.98 -60.90
CA ALA A 3 -17.16 13.32 -59.90
C ALA A 3 -17.97 12.21 -59.22
N ALA A 4 -17.54 10.96 -59.39
CA ALA A 4 -18.13 9.80 -58.80
C ALA A 4 -17.51 9.58 -57.41
N SER A 5 -18.31 9.58 -56.38
CA SER A 5 -17.95 9.21 -55.02
C SER A 5 -18.15 7.69 -54.84
N VAL A 6 -17.07 6.98 -54.52
CA VAL A 6 -17.08 5.56 -54.19
C VAL A 6 -17.17 5.46 -52.66
N SER A 7 -18.29 4.97 -52.13
CA SER A 7 -18.43 4.59 -50.74
C SER A 7 -18.00 3.16 -50.55
N LEU A 8 -16.92 2.96 -49.81
CA LEU A 8 -16.51 1.64 -49.33
C LEU A 8 -17.17 1.41 -47.92
N ALA A 9 -18.12 0.50 -47.89
CA ALA A 9 -18.66 -0.06 -46.66
C ALA A 9 -17.74 -1.16 -46.16
N PHE A 10 -17.05 -0.93 -45.05
CA PHE A 10 -16.37 -1.97 -44.28
C PHE A 10 -17.35 -2.56 -43.26
N GLY A 11 -17.78 -3.78 -43.53
CA GLY A 11 -18.46 -4.61 -42.55
C GLY A 11 -17.48 -5.14 -41.53
N VAL A 12 -17.58 -4.66 -40.31
CA VAL A 12 -16.85 -5.22 -39.16
C VAL A 12 -17.79 -6.16 -38.43
N GLY A 13 -17.72 -7.44 -38.78
CA GLY A 13 -18.29 -8.52 -38.00
C GLY A 13 -17.31 -8.91 -36.87
N ALA A 14 -17.40 -8.26 -35.73
CA ALA A 14 -16.68 -8.69 -34.54
C ALA A 14 -17.54 -9.65 -33.74
N LEU A 15 -17.27 -10.94 -33.85
CA LEU A 15 -17.70 -11.94 -32.88
C LEU A 15 -16.88 -11.74 -31.59
N ALA A 16 -17.39 -10.91 -30.69
CA ALA A 16 -16.91 -10.88 -29.31
C ALA A 16 -17.44 -12.15 -28.61
N GLN A 17 -16.68 -13.22 -28.64
CA GLN A 17 -16.86 -14.30 -27.67
C GLN A 17 -16.45 -13.75 -26.29
N GLY A 18 -17.44 -13.34 -25.50
CA GLY A 18 -17.28 -12.99 -24.12
C GLY A 18 -16.76 -14.20 -23.36
N VAL A 19 -15.49 -14.13 -22.94
CA VAL A 19 -15.01 -14.92 -21.82
C VAL A 19 -15.74 -14.36 -20.60
N ALA A 20 -16.87 -14.96 -20.28
CA ALA A 20 -17.53 -14.75 -18.99
C ALA A 20 -16.57 -15.28 -17.94
N GLY A 21 -15.76 -14.40 -17.38
CA GLY A 21 -15.00 -14.66 -16.18
C GLY A 21 -16.01 -15.14 -15.13
N GLN A 22 -15.92 -16.41 -14.76
CA GLN A 22 -16.65 -16.92 -13.61
C GLN A 22 -16.23 -16.06 -12.41
N VAL A 23 -17.06 -15.09 -12.06
CA VAL A 23 -17.06 -14.51 -10.73
C VAL A 23 -17.36 -15.67 -9.81
N VAL A 24 -16.32 -16.24 -9.21
CA VAL A 24 -16.46 -17.17 -8.10
C VAL A 24 -17.19 -16.37 -7.02
N ARG A 25 -18.50 -16.49 -6.99
CA ARG A 25 -19.30 -16.01 -5.87
C ARG A 25 -18.82 -16.82 -4.68
N GLY A 26 -17.90 -16.23 -3.89
CA GLY A 26 -17.54 -16.77 -2.60
C GLY A 26 -18.83 -17.14 -1.90
N GLY A 27 -18.92 -18.40 -1.42
CA GLY A 27 -20.12 -18.87 -0.75
C GLY A 27 -20.56 -17.85 0.31
N ARG A 28 -21.83 -17.79 0.63
CA ARG A 28 -22.45 -16.79 1.56
C ARG A 28 -21.78 -16.72 2.94
N ASP A 29 -20.85 -17.62 3.23
CA ASP A 29 -20.17 -17.79 4.52
C ASP A 29 -18.70 -17.32 4.57
N ALA A 30 -18.11 -16.84 3.46
CA ALA A 30 -16.74 -16.36 3.47
C ALA A 30 -16.64 -14.97 4.13
N PRO A 31 -15.73 -14.76 5.11
CA PRO A 31 -15.59 -13.48 5.78
C PRO A 31 -15.25 -12.35 4.79
N ARG A 32 -15.87 -11.18 4.96
CA ARG A 32 -15.55 -9.99 4.18
C ARG A 32 -14.14 -9.50 4.50
N ARG A 33 -13.33 -9.26 3.49
CA ARG A 33 -11.94 -8.88 3.63
C ARG A 33 -11.81 -7.37 3.78
N ILE A 34 -11.10 -6.93 4.82
CA ILE A 34 -10.72 -5.52 5.03
C ILE A 34 -9.20 -5.42 4.95
N LEU A 35 -8.68 -4.46 4.21
CA LEU A 35 -7.25 -4.22 4.09
C LEU A 35 -6.89 -2.90 4.76
N CYS A 36 -5.89 -2.91 5.64
CA CYS A 36 -5.35 -1.73 6.30
C CYS A 36 -3.97 -1.41 5.70
N TRP A 37 -3.91 -0.35 4.90
CA TRP A 37 -2.70 0.13 4.25
C TRP A 37 -2.03 1.23 5.06
N GLY A 38 -0.73 1.14 5.26
CA GLY A 38 -0.01 2.19 5.96
C GLY A 38 1.44 1.82 6.28
N ASP A 39 2.02 2.61 7.16
CA ASP A 39 3.38 2.50 7.65
C ASP A 39 3.46 1.78 9.02
N SER A 40 4.44 2.17 9.85
CA SER A 40 4.67 1.61 11.19
C SER A 40 3.48 1.67 12.14
N VAL A 41 2.59 2.65 11.97
CA VAL A 41 1.36 2.75 12.77
C VAL A 41 0.39 1.64 12.39
N THR A 42 0.22 1.38 11.12
CA THR A 42 -0.63 0.27 10.64
C THR A 42 0.00 -1.07 10.97
N GLU A 43 1.32 -1.21 10.78
CA GLU A 43 2.07 -2.41 11.16
C GLU A 43 1.90 -2.78 12.64
N GLY A 44 1.73 -1.78 13.50
CA GLY A 44 1.69 -1.96 14.96
C GLY A 44 3.09 -2.05 15.56
N MET A 45 4.02 -1.17 15.09
CA MET A 45 5.41 -1.14 15.58
C MET A 45 5.45 -1.13 17.11
N ALA A 46 6.31 -1.97 17.69
CA ALA A 46 6.52 -2.18 19.12
C ALA A 46 5.32 -2.82 19.85
N MET A 47 4.26 -3.23 19.16
CA MET A 47 3.15 -3.94 19.77
C MET A 47 3.37 -5.46 19.77
N PRO A 48 2.92 -6.16 20.84
CA PRO A 48 2.74 -7.60 20.76
C PRO A 48 1.76 -7.97 19.65
N ARG A 49 1.95 -9.16 19.07
CA ARG A 49 1.06 -9.66 18.02
C ARG A 49 -0.41 -9.60 18.47
N GLY A 50 -1.26 -9.08 17.60
CA GLY A 50 -2.70 -8.97 17.88
C GLY A 50 -3.10 -7.73 18.68
N LYS A 51 -2.16 -6.81 18.96
CA LYS A 51 -2.42 -5.55 19.67
C LYS A 51 -2.38 -4.31 18.78
N ASP A 52 -2.05 -4.48 17.50
CA ASP A 52 -2.21 -3.44 16.47
C ASP A 52 -3.71 -3.17 16.20
N TYR A 53 -4.03 -1.99 15.62
CA TYR A 53 -5.44 -1.64 15.37
C TYR A 53 -6.13 -2.55 14.35
N PRO A 54 -5.48 -3.09 13.30
CA PRO A 54 -6.12 -4.04 12.41
C PRO A 54 -6.62 -5.29 13.13
N ALA A 55 -5.80 -5.91 13.97
CA ALA A 55 -6.19 -7.09 14.73
C ALA A 55 -7.30 -6.79 15.76
N GLN A 56 -7.23 -5.64 16.42
CA GLN A 56 -8.26 -5.22 17.36
C GLN A 56 -9.57 -4.87 16.64
N LEU A 57 -9.52 -4.30 15.42
CA LEU A 57 -10.69 -4.07 14.59
C LEU A 57 -11.34 -5.41 14.17
N GLU A 58 -10.54 -6.42 13.78
CA GLU A 58 -11.05 -7.76 13.49
C GLU A 58 -11.82 -8.35 14.69
N ALA A 59 -11.25 -8.22 15.88
CA ALA A 59 -11.91 -8.69 17.11
C ALA A 59 -13.23 -7.95 17.40
N LEU A 60 -13.34 -6.67 17.05
CA LEU A 60 -14.58 -5.90 17.19
C LEU A 60 -15.64 -6.28 16.15
N LEU A 61 -15.22 -6.61 14.93
CA LEU A 61 -16.10 -6.96 13.81
C LEU A 61 -16.63 -8.40 13.88
N GLY A 62 -15.89 -9.29 14.56
CA GLY A 62 -16.27 -10.71 14.69
C GLY A 62 -16.03 -11.53 13.42
N SER A 63 -16.52 -12.77 13.41
CA SER A 63 -16.20 -13.80 12.40
C SER A 63 -16.68 -13.51 10.98
N GLY A 64 -17.59 -12.55 10.80
CA GLY A 64 -18.06 -12.13 9.47
C GLY A 64 -17.03 -11.29 8.68
N TYR A 65 -15.90 -10.95 9.29
CA TYR A 65 -14.86 -10.10 8.68
C TYR A 65 -13.47 -10.67 8.95
N ARG A 66 -12.56 -10.40 8.01
CA ARG A 66 -11.13 -10.67 8.14
C ARG A 66 -10.34 -9.42 7.83
N VAL A 67 -9.56 -8.95 8.80
CA VAL A 67 -8.77 -7.72 8.64
C VAL A 67 -7.31 -8.08 8.38
N PHE A 68 -6.79 -7.61 7.27
CA PHE A 68 -5.41 -7.83 6.85
C PHE A 68 -4.59 -6.57 7.13
N ASN A 69 -3.53 -6.75 7.90
CA ASN A 69 -2.56 -5.71 8.16
C ASN A 69 -1.56 -5.65 7.00
N SER A 70 -1.63 -4.60 6.20
CA SER A 70 -0.70 -4.25 5.13
C SER A 70 0.15 -3.03 5.49
N GLY A 71 0.45 -2.84 6.76
CA GLY A 71 1.41 -1.85 7.24
C GLY A 71 2.84 -2.31 7.06
N ASP A 72 3.75 -1.38 6.71
CA ASP A 72 5.19 -1.62 6.68
C ASP A 72 5.94 -0.39 7.22
N GLY A 73 6.68 -0.59 8.30
CA GLY A 73 7.32 0.49 9.05
C GLY A 73 8.35 1.25 8.23
N GLY A 74 8.24 2.58 8.26
CA GLY A 74 9.15 3.47 7.55
C GLY A 74 8.76 3.79 6.11
N GLU A 75 7.77 3.12 5.52
CA GLU A 75 7.28 3.46 4.19
C GLU A 75 6.71 4.88 4.13
N ASN A 76 6.98 5.57 3.04
CA ASN A 76 6.50 6.91 2.79
C ASN A 76 5.19 6.93 1.97
N SER A 77 4.65 8.13 1.76
CA SER A 77 3.38 8.32 1.04
C SER A 77 3.45 8.03 -0.47
N VAL A 78 4.61 7.69 -1.01
CA VAL A 78 4.79 7.21 -2.40
C VAL A 78 4.83 5.69 -2.44
N THR A 79 5.55 5.07 -1.50
CA THR A 79 5.75 3.62 -1.48
C THR A 79 4.46 2.88 -1.15
N ILE A 80 3.68 3.36 -0.18
CA ILE A 80 2.40 2.73 0.20
C ILE A 80 1.43 2.64 -0.99
N PRO A 81 1.14 3.73 -1.74
CA PRO A 81 0.32 3.66 -2.95
C PRO A 81 0.93 2.78 -4.04
N ALA A 82 2.25 2.80 -4.21
CA ALA A 82 2.92 1.93 -5.18
C ALA A 82 2.75 0.45 -4.83
N ARG A 83 2.88 0.09 -3.55
CA ARG A 83 2.67 -1.26 -3.05
C ARG A 83 1.19 -1.70 -3.15
N GLN A 84 0.25 -0.78 -3.02
CA GLN A 84 -1.18 -1.03 -3.27
C GLN A 84 -1.49 -1.14 -4.78
N GLY A 85 -0.61 -0.63 -5.65
CA GLY A 85 -0.77 -0.61 -7.11
C GLY A 85 -1.50 0.62 -7.65
N ALA A 86 -1.68 1.66 -6.83
CA ALA A 86 -2.26 2.93 -7.25
C ALA A 86 -1.27 3.83 -8.01
N VAL A 87 0.02 3.64 -7.75
CA VAL A 87 1.12 4.34 -8.43
C VAL A 87 1.91 3.32 -9.22
N PRO A 88 2.02 3.45 -10.54
CA PRO A 88 2.85 2.60 -11.36
C PRO A 88 4.33 2.80 -10.99
N LEU A 89 5.12 1.74 -11.08
CA LEU A 89 6.56 1.78 -10.88
C LEU A 89 7.28 1.25 -12.11
N ALA A 90 8.52 1.70 -12.28
CA ALA A 90 9.45 1.23 -13.27
C ALA A 90 10.86 1.04 -12.70
N THR A 91 11.69 0.27 -13.39
CA THR A 91 13.12 0.16 -13.07
C THR A 91 13.81 1.49 -13.34
N ALA A 92 14.56 1.99 -12.36
CA ALA A 92 15.26 3.28 -12.48
C ALA A 92 16.45 3.23 -13.47
N SER A 93 17.04 2.04 -13.61
CA SER A 93 18.16 1.80 -14.51
C SER A 93 18.09 0.38 -15.09
N GLN A 94 18.91 0.10 -16.07
CA GLN A 94 19.08 -1.25 -16.61
C GLN A 94 19.60 -2.20 -15.51
N ILE A 95 18.95 -3.37 -15.38
CA ILE A 95 19.37 -4.43 -14.46
C ILE A 95 19.96 -5.57 -15.31
N VAL A 96 21.20 -5.98 -15.01
CA VAL A 96 21.88 -7.03 -15.73
C VAL A 96 22.20 -8.21 -14.81
N PHE A 97 21.71 -9.38 -15.15
CA PHE A 97 22.11 -10.65 -14.52
C PHE A 97 23.09 -11.35 -15.45
N PRO A 98 24.37 -11.44 -15.09
CA PRO A 98 25.33 -12.28 -15.83
C PRO A 98 24.90 -13.76 -15.86
N ALA A 99 25.39 -14.53 -16.85
CA ALA A 99 25.20 -15.98 -16.86
C ALA A 99 25.78 -16.59 -15.59
N GLY A 100 25.08 -17.51 -14.97
CA GLY A 100 25.45 -18.11 -13.67
C GLY A 100 25.04 -17.29 -12.43
N GLU A 101 24.77 -16.01 -12.56
CA GLU A 101 24.40 -15.14 -11.45
C GLU A 101 22.90 -15.16 -11.22
N ARG A 102 22.50 -15.57 -10.01
CA ARG A 102 21.11 -15.57 -9.57
C ARG A 102 20.66 -14.25 -8.99
N THR A 103 21.58 -13.49 -8.41
CA THR A 103 21.25 -12.32 -7.59
C THR A 103 22.16 -11.16 -7.95
N VAL A 104 21.59 -9.98 -8.16
CA VAL A 104 22.33 -8.75 -8.47
C VAL A 104 21.93 -7.62 -7.54
N LYS A 105 22.88 -6.73 -7.23
CA LYS A 105 22.58 -5.49 -6.51
C LYS A 105 21.83 -4.56 -7.47
N ILE A 106 20.72 -3.96 -6.98
CA ILE A 106 19.93 -3.01 -7.77
C ILE A 106 19.89 -1.61 -7.13
N GLY A 107 20.31 -1.47 -5.88
CA GLY A 107 20.27 -0.18 -5.20
C GLY A 107 20.69 -0.27 -3.73
N ASP A 108 20.37 0.80 -3.01
CA ASP A 108 20.59 0.96 -1.58
C ASP A 108 19.53 1.92 -0.97
N GLU A 109 19.73 2.39 0.25
CA GLU A 109 18.81 3.31 0.93
C GLU A 109 18.67 4.67 0.24
N THR A 110 19.59 5.05 -0.64
CA THR A 110 19.55 6.31 -1.38
C THR A 110 18.93 6.19 -2.76
N ASP A 111 19.06 5.01 -3.39
CA ASP A 111 18.49 4.67 -4.69
C ASP A 111 18.02 3.22 -4.68
N ASN A 112 16.72 3.04 -4.61
CA ASN A 112 16.09 1.72 -4.51
C ASN A 112 16.01 0.94 -5.83
N GLY A 113 16.57 1.46 -6.91
CA GLY A 113 16.50 0.83 -8.24
C GLY A 113 15.11 0.87 -8.89
N PHE A 114 14.11 1.45 -8.21
CA PHE A 114 12.77 1.66 -8.73
C PHE A 114 12.34 3.12 -8.54
N HIS A 115 11.53 3.63 -9.46
CA HIS A 115 10.96 4.97 -9.37
C HIS A 115 9.49 4.98 -9.84
N SER A 116 8.74 5.99 -9.42
CA SER A 116 7.44 6.28 -10.01
C SER A 116 7.62 7.14 -11.28
N PRO A 117 6.70 7.08 -12.26
CA PRO A 117 6.75 7.91 -13.47
C PRO A 117 6.73 9.41 -13.18
N ILE A 118 6.33 9.83 -12.00
CA ILE A 118 6.37 11.23 -11.55
C ILE A 118 7.72 11.60 -10.92
N GLY A 119 8.74 10.71 -11.01
CA GLY A 119 10.11 10.98 -10.56
C GLY A 119 10.31 10.92 -9.06
N GLU A 120 9.32 10.48 -8.29
CA GLU A 120 9.44 10.37 -6.84
C GLU A 120 10.11 9.05 -6.42
N LYS A 121 11.10 9.18 -5.55
CA LYS A 121 11.77 8.01 -4.98
C LYS A 121 10.84 7.25 -4.04
N ILE A 122 10.69 5.96 -4.28
CA ILE A 122 10.08 5.07 -3.31
C ILE A 122 11.07 4.83 -2.15
N LYS A 123 10.56 4.64 -0.96
CA LYS A 123 11.35 4.25 0.20
C LYS A 123 10.92 2.86 0.63
N LEU A 124 11.57 1.86 0.07
CA LEU A 124 11.43 0.50 0.55
C LEU A 124 12.15 0.37 1.88
N THR A 125 11.50 -0.21 2.85
CA THR A 125 12.08 -0.46 4.15
C THR A 125 11.94 -1.94 4.48
N ALA A 126 12.96 -2.50 5.12
CA ALA A 126 12.79 -3.74 5.83
C ALA A 126 12.29 -3.38 7.22
N SER A 127 11.06 -3.69 7.55
CA SER A 127 10.71 -3.76 8.97
C SER A 127 11.57 -4.85 9.60
N LEU A 128 12.25 -4.50 10.69
CA LEU A 128 13.28 -5.31 11.35
C LEU A 128 12.86 -6.79 11.44
N GLY A 129 13.45 -7.66 10.58
CA GLY A 129 13.28 -9.10 10.63
C GLY A 129 12.00 -9.68 10.03
N ARG A 130 11.13 -8.91 9.38
CA ARG A 130 9.95 -9.41 8.67
C ARG A 130 10.24 -9.63 7.19
N GLN A 131 9.49 -10.52 6.57
CA GLN A 131 9.52 -10.68 5.11
C GLN A 131 9.14 -9.34 4.45
N ILE A 132 9.86 -9.00 3.40
CA ILE A 132 9.55 -7.82 2.61
C ILE A 132 8.14 -8.00 2.01
N PRO A 133 7.17 -7.14 2.36
CA PRO A 133 5.76 -7.35 1.97
C PRO A 133 5.51 -7.15 0.48
N VAL A 134 6.53 -6.73 -0.27
CA VAL A 134 6.47 -6.53 -1.73
C VAL A 134 6.78 -7.78 -2.54
N ASN A 135 7.26 -8.86 -1.91
CA ASN A 135 7.65 -10.06 -2.63
C ASN A 135 6.46 -10.97 -2.97
N PRO A 136 6.52 -11.65 -4.16
CA PRO A 136 7.49 -11.41 -5.21
C PRO A 136 7.31 -10.04 -5.87
N VAL A 137 8.42 -9.48 -6.36
CA VAL A 137 8.40 -8.31 -7.26
C VAL A 137 8.22 -8.84 -8.67
N ARG A 138 7.24 -8.33 -9.41
CA ARG A 138 7.01 -8.71 -10.80
C ARG A 138 7.52 -7.63 -11.73
N ILE A 139 8.44 -8.00 -12.61
CA ILE A 139 9.04 -7.12 -13.62
C ILE A 139 8.82 -7.77 -14.98
N ASP A 140 8.19 -7.07 -15.91
CA ASP A 140 7.84 -7.59 -17.24
C ASP A 140 7.16 -8.97 -17.20
N GLY A 141 6.25 -9.17 -16.25
CA GLY A 141 5.50 -10.42 -16.07
C GLY A 141 6.24 -11.56 -15.36
N HIS A 142 7.54 -11.42 -15.08
CA HIS A 142 8.36 -12.41 -14.37
C HIS A 142 8.50 -12.09 -12.90
N ASP A 143 8.45 -13.10 -12.04
CA ASP A 143 8.57 -12.95 -10.60
C ASP A 143 10.04 -12.98 -10.14
N TYR A 144 10.39 -12.01 -9.31
CA TYR A 144 11.70 -11.85 -8.68
C TYR A 144 11.55 -11.74 -7.17
N THR A 145 12.62 -12.05 -6.45
CA THR A 145 12.68 -11.86 -5.00
C THR A 145 13.59 -10.69 -4.67
N LEU A 146 13.05 -9.67 -4.01
CA LEU A 146 13.80 -8.55 -3.45
C LEU A 146 14.31 -8.93 -2.06
N SER A 147 15.57 -8.59 -1.77
CA SER A 147 16.17 -8.81 -0.45
C SER A 147 17.02 -7.62 -0.02
N PHE A 148 17.03 -7.38 1.29
CA PHE A 148 17.96 -6.44 1.91
C PHE A 148 19.19 -7.19 2.41
N ARG A 149 20.37 -6.56 2.21
CA ARG A 149 21.64 -7.03 2.78
C ARG A 149 22.37 -5.88 3.43
N ASP A 150 23.36 -6.19 4.24
CA ASP A 150 24.24 -5.22 4.91
C ASP A 150 23.48 -4.20 5.76
N PHE A 151 22.35 -4.62 6.32
CA PHE A 151 21.52 -3.77 7.14
C PHE A 151 22.27 -3.28 8.37
N ARG A 152 22.33 -1.95 8.53
CA ARG A 152 22.93 -1.29 9.70
C ARG A 152 22.00 -0.19 10.17
N TRP A 153 21.75 -0.16 11.46
CA TRP A 153 21.05 0.93 12.10
C TRP A 153 22.00 1.69 13.03
N ASN A 154 22.20 2.98 12.74
CA ASN A 154 22.96 3.88 13.60
C ASN A 154 21.99 4.55 14.57
N SER A 155 21.90 4.03 15.79
CA SER A 155 20.99 4.51 16.83
C SER A 155 21.15 6.00 17.17
N PRO A 156 22.37 6.57 17.31
CA PRO A 156 22.53 8.00 17.61
C PRO A 156 21.96 8.93 16.54
N THR A 157 22.06 8.56 15.26
CA THR A 157 21.60 9.41 14.14
C THR A 157 20.27 8.96 13.57
N ASN A 158 19.74 7.83 14.03
CA ASN A 158 18.57 7.15 13.47
C ASN A 158 18.69 6.90 11.95
N GLN A 159 19.93 6.76 11.47
CA GLN A 159 20.21 6.45 10.07
C GLN A 159 20.20 4.95 9.86
N ILE A 160 19.55 4.54 8.78
CA ILE A 160 19.51 3.16 8.31
C ILE A 160 20.29 3.09 7.01
N SER A 161 21.19 2.12 6.89
CA SER A 161 21.84 1.79 5.62
C SER A 161 21.62 0.32 5.29
N TYR A 162 21.46 0.02 4.02
CA TYR A 162 21.29 -1.33 3.48
C TYR A 162 21.64 -1.35 1.99
N THR A 163 21.77 -2.55 1.45
CA THR A 163 21.83 -2.76 0.00
C THR A 163 20.62 -3.56 -0.44
N LEU A 164 20.09 -3.23 -1.62
CA LEU A 164 18.96 -3.92 -2.26
C LEU A 164 19.46 -4.87 -3.34
N TRP A 165 18.96 -6.10 -3.26
CA TRP A 165 19.33 -7.18 -4.16
C TRP A 165 18.09 -7.80 -4.78
N LEU A 166 18.14 -8.02 -6.08
CA LEU A 166 17.09 -8.70 -6.84
C LEU A 166 17.57 -10.09 -7.23
N SER A 167 16.75 -11.11 -6.95
CA SER A 167 17.04 -12.50 -7.31
C SER A 167 16.02 -13.00 -8.31
N ARG A 168 16.50 -13.62 -9.40
CA ARG A 168 15.67 -14.35 -10.39
C ARG A 168 15.45 -15.80 -9.98
N ASP A 169 14.56 -16.52 -10.67
CA ASP A 169 14.35 -17.96 -10.45
C ASP A 169 15.70 -18.72 -10.67
N LYS A 170 15.90 -19.75 -9.87
CA LYS A 170 17.11 -20.59 -9.93
C LYS A 170 17.23 -21.38 -11.24
N ASN A 171 16.12 -21.60 -11.92
CA ASN A 171 16.08 -22.36 -13.19
C ASN A 171 16.46 -21.49 -14.40
N ASP A 172 16.58 -20.16 -14.24
CA ASP A 172 16.87 -19.22 -15.32
C ASP A 172 18.29 -18.64 -15.27
N VAL A 173 19.20 -19.26 -14.51
CA VAL A 173 20.54 -18.70 -14.27
C VAL A 173 21.55 -18.95 -15.41
N ASP A 174 21.33 -19.93 -16.25
CA ASP A 174 22.30 -20.37 -17.27
C ASP A 174 22.54 -19.34 -18.39
N LYS A 175 21.59 -18.42 -18.58
CA LYS A 175 21.66 -17.37 -19.60
C LYS A 175 21.78 -16.00 -18.97
N PRO A 176 22.51 -15.07 -19.60
CA PRO A 176 22.46 -13.69 -19.16
C PRO A 176 21.04 -13.13 -19.38
N LEU A 177 20.60 -12.27 -18.47
CA LEU A 177 19.31 -11.58 -18.57
C LEU A 177 19.53 -10.08 -18.40
N THR A 178 18.97 -9.30 -19.30
CA THR A 178 18.97 -7.84 -19.20
C THR A 178 17.53 -7.35 -19.12
N ILE A 179 17.23 -6.61 -18.08
CA ILE A 179 15.98 -5.89 -17.91
C ILE A 179 16.26 -4.42 -18.23
N PRO A 180 15.64 -3.84 -19.25
CA PRO A 180 15.84 -2.43 -19.60
C PRO A 180 15.42 -1.48 -18.46
N ALA A 181 15.97 -0.27 -18.45
CA ALA A 181 15.39 0.82 -17.68
C ALA A 181 13.94 1.08 -18.12
N GLU A 182 13.15 1.72 -17.27
CA GLU A 182 11.72 2.02 -17.51
C GLU A 182 10.83 0.78 -17.71
N THR A 183 11.33 -0.40 -17.35
CA THR A 183 10.50 -1.62 -17.37
C THR A 183 9.50 -1.60 -16.19
N SER A 184 8.24 -1.90 -16.51
CA SER A 184 7.15 -1.89 -15.51
C SER A 184 7.42 -2.85 -14.34
N VAL A 185 7.17 -2.36 -13.14
CA VAL A 185 7.34 -3.09 -11.87
C VAL A 185 6.02 -3.12 -11.11
N THR A 186 5.66 -4.28 -10.59
CA THR A 186 4.52 -4.43 -9.66
C THR A 186 4.93 -5.28 -8.45
N PHE A 187 4.25 -5.08 -7.33
CA PHE A 187 4.47 -5.85 -6.11
C PHE A 187 3.35 -6.88 -5.90
N ALA A 188 3.68 -8.03 -5.32
CA ALA A 188 2.72 -9.12 -5.11
C ALA A 188 1.55 -8.74 -4.21
N SER A 189 1.73 -7.79 -3.30
CA SER A 189 0.66 -7.25 -2.47
C SER A 189 -0.51 -6.68 -3.30
N VAL A 190 -0.24 -6.24 -4.52
CA VAL A 190 -1.28 -5.79 -5.47
C VAL A 190 -2.21 -6.94 -5.85
N ALA A 191 -1.68 -8.14 -6.06
CA ALA A 191 -2.48 -9.32 -6.41
C ALA A 191 -3.31 -9.84 -5.22
N ALA A 192 -2.88 -9.58 -3.99
CA ALA A 192 -3.58 -10.05 -2.80
C ALA A 192 -4.85 -9.24 -2.46
N ALA A 193 -5.07 -8.11 -3.12
CA ALA A 193 -6.12 -7.16 -2.76
C ALA A 193 -7.35 -7.04 -3.68
N PRO A 194 -7.51 -7.80 -4.81
CA PRO A 194 -8.59 -7.52 -5.76
C PRO A 194 -9.99 -7.60 -5.15
N ASP A 195 -10.18 -8.36 -4.08
CA ASP A 195 -11.48 -8.68 -3.50
C ASP A 195 -11.75 -8.02 -2.13
N ALA A 196 -10.98 -7.01 -1.74
CA ALA A 196 -11.23 -6.33 -0.47
C ALA A 196 -12.63 -5.69 -0.49
N TYR A 197 -13.40 -5.97 0.55
CA TYR A 197 -14.68 -5.34 0.79
C TYR A 197 -14.51 -3.87 1.18
N CYS A 198 -13.55 -3.58 2.08
CA CYS A 198 -13.25 -2.24 2.57
C CYS A 198 -11.74 -2.03 2.65
N GLU A 199 -11.27 -0.81 2.43
CA GLU A 199 -9.87 -0.43 2.66
C GLU A 199 -9.77 0.70 3.68
N ILE A 200 -8.71 0.66 4.49
CA ILE A 200 -8.41 1.67 5.51
C ILE A 200 -7.01 2.20 5.25
N PHE A 201 -6.86 3.51 5.18
CA PHE A 201 -5.61 4.16 4.80
C PHE A 201 -5.05 5.01 5.94
N PHE A 202 -3.78 4.79 6.29
CA PHE A 202 -2.98 5.68 7.12
C PHE A 202 -1.65 5.95 6.42
N VAL A 203 -1.45 7.15 5.87
CA VAL A 203 -0.36 7.46 4.96
C VAL A 203 0.28 8.81 5.33
N GLY A 204 1.62 8.90 5.24
CA GLY A 204 2.33 10.16 5.25
C GLY A 204 3.23 10.43 6.44
N ALA A 205 3.27 9.58 7.48
CA ALA A 205 4.09 9.82 8.67
C ALA A 205 5.61 9.84 8.37
N ASN A 206 6.05 9.15 7.32
CA ASN A 206 7.45 9.08 6.91
C ASN A 206 7.79 9.98 5.70
N GLY A 207 6.99 11.01 5.44
CA GLY A 207 7.22 11.95 4.33
C GLY A 207 6.76 11.41 2.97
N GLY A 208 7.43 11.86 1.88
CA GLY A 208 7.04 11.54 0.48
C GLY A 208 6.04 12.54 -0.11
N TRP A 209 5.48 13.41 0.70
CA TRP A 209 4.52 14.44 0.29
C TRP A 209 5.08 15.88 0.40
N ASN A 210 6.36 16.04 0.81
CA ASN A 210 7.08 17.33 0.88
C ASN A 210 6.36 18.40 1.74
N ASN A 211 5.64 17.98 2.78
CA ASN A 211 4.76 18.83 3.60
C ASN A 211 3.64 19.54 2.79
N ASP A 212 3.32 19.06 1.61
CA ASP A 212 2.21 19.49 0.78
C ASP A 212 1.00 18.56 1.02
N VAL A 213 0.03 19.05 1.78
CA VAL A 213 -1.19 18.29 2.11
C VAL A 213 -2.03 17.96 0.88
N VAL A 214 -2.02 18.80 -0.15
CA VAL A 214 -2.76 18.55 -1.40
C VAL A 214 -2.17 17.35 -2.12
N LYS A 215 -0.84 17.26 -2.14
CA LYS A 215 -0.14 16.11 -2.69
C LYS A 215 -0.45 14.83 -1.91
N LEU A 216 -0.42 14.87 -0.57
CA LEU A 216 -0.76 13.72 0.27
C LEU A 216 -2.20 13.24 0.03
N ILE A 217 -3.15 14.17 -0.02
CA ILE A 217 -4.55 13.87 -0.35
C ILE A 217 -4.66 13.26 -1.76
N GLY A 218 -3.93 13.79 -2.74
CA GLY A 218 -3.87 13.26 -4.11
C GLY A 218 -3.37 11.81 -4.16
N GLN A 219 -2.34 11.48 -3.40
CA GLN A 219 -1.80 10.12 -3.28
C GLN A 219 -2.83 9.15 -2.68
N ILE A 220 -3.54 9.55 -1.62
CA ILE A 220 -4.60 8.72 -1.03
C ILE A 220 -5.79 8.58 -2.00
N ARG A 221 -6.19 9.65 -2.71
CA ARG A 221 -7.24 9.58 -3.73
C ARG A 221 -6.88 8.62 -4.87
N ALA A 222 -5.62 8.56 -5.29
CA ALA A 222 -5.15 7.57 -6.24
C ALA A 222 -5.36 6.13 -5.72
N MET A 223 -5.10 5.89 -4.42
CA MET A 223 -5.38 4.59 -3.79
C MET A 223 -6.88 4.26 -3.78
N VAL A 224 -7.72 5.23 -3.48
CA VAL A 224 -9.18 5.07 -3.53
C VAL A 224 -9.66 4.80 -4.96
N ALA A 225 -9.22 5.59 -5.93
CA ALA A 225 -9.59 5.44 -7.35
C ALA A 225 -9.17 4.08 -7.92
N ARG A 226 -8.02 3.54 -7.50
CA ARG A 226 -7.53 2.21 -7.89
C ARG A 226 -8.55 1.10 -7.62
N ARG A 227 -9.38 1.25 -6.59
CA ARG A 227 -10.38 0.27 -6.14
C ARG A 227 -11.80 0.61 -6.59
N GLY A 228 -12.05 1.85 -7.03
CA GLY A 228 -13.37 2.42 -7.28
C GLY A 228 -13.89 3.17 -6.05
N GLU A 229 -14.23 4.43 -6.25
CA GLU A 229 -14.66 5.35 -5.18
C GLU A 229 -15.97 4.94 -4.50
N GLU A 230 -16.77 4.12 -5.15
CA GLU A 230 -18.03 3.56 -4.65
C GLU A 230 -17.83 2.48 -3.58
N ARG A 231 -16.64 1.87 -3.53
CA ARG A 231 -16.34 0.83 -2.55
C ARG A 231 -16.12 1.43 -1.17
N PRO A 232 -16.46 0.70 -0.10
CA PRO A 232 -16.21 1.14 1.26
C PRO A 232 -14.73 1.43 1.53
N TYR A 233 -14.44 2.61 2.08
CA TYR A 233 -13.11 2.94 2.58
C TYR A 233 -13.16 3.94 3.74
N LEU A 234 -12.11 3.95 4.54
CA LEU A 234 -11.85 4.92 5.60
C LEU A 234 -10.46 5.50 5.47
N VAL A 235 -10.28 6.76 5.84
CA VAL A 235 -8.99 7.43 5.87
C VAL A 235 -8.75 7.93 7.29
N ILE A 236 -7.69 7.45 7.92
CA ILE A 236 -7.27 7.95 9.22
C ILE A 236 -6.59 9.29 9.01
N VAL A 237 -7.15 10.34 9.61
CA VAL A 237 -6.55 11.68 9.57
C VAL A 237 -5.22 11.64 10.31
N PRO A 238 -4.13 12.10 9.68
CA PRO A 238 -2.84 12.15 10.35
C PRO A 238 -2.87 12.94 11.65
N TYR A 239 -2.21 12.43 12.69
CA TYR A 239 -2.30 12.98 14.04
C TYR A 239 -0.93 13.24 14.70
N TRP A 240 0.19 12.95 14.03
CA TRP A 240 1.51 13.18 14.59
C TRP A 240 1.80 14.66 14.84
N ARG A 241 2.74 14.92 15.76
CA ARG A 241 3.19 16.26 16.07
C ARG A 241 3.76 16.94 14.81
N GLY A 242 3.22 18.10 14.48
CA GLY A 242 3.60 18.86 13.27
C GLY A 242 2.59 18.74 12.11
N PHE A 243 1.63 17.81 12.17
CA PHE A 243 0.51 17.84 11.23
C PHE A 243 -0.50 18.90 11.70
N SER A 244 -0.54 20.03 11.00
CA SER A 244 -1.27 21.23 11.43
C SER A 244 -2.79 21.03 11.46
N GLN A 245 -3.49 21.91 12.17
CA GLN A 245 -4.95 21.91 12.19
C GLN A 245 -5.51 22.18 10.78
N GLU A 246 -4.89 23.08 10.02
CA GLU A 246 -5.25 23.37 8.62
C GLU A 246 -5.15 22.12 7.73
N ASN A 247 -4.08 21.33 7.89
CA ASN A 247 -3.93 20.06 7.18
C ASN A 247 -5.03 19.06 7.56
N LYS A 248 -5.42 18.99 8.85
CA LYS A 248 -6.54 18.15 9.28
C LYS A 248 -7.87 18.60 8.67
N ASP A 249 -8.09 19.91 8.59
CA ASP A 249 -9.28 20.49 7.96
C ASP A 249 -9.33 20.17 6.46
N ALA A 250 -8.19 20.21 5.77
CA ALA A 250 -8.09 19.79 4.38
C ALA A 250 -8.44 18.30 4.20
N PHE A 251 -8.00 17.42 5.12
CA PHE A 251 -8.40 16.00 5.10
C PHE A 251 -9.89 15.81 5.32
N ARG A 252 -10.49 16.54 6.27
CA ARG A 252 -11.95 16.50 6.49
C ARG A 252 -12.72 16.95 5.25
N ALA A 253 -12.27 18.03 4.61
CA ALA A 253 -12.87 18.52 3.38
C ALA A 253 -12.75 17.52 2.22
N ALA A 254 -11.59 16.85 2.13
CA ALA A 254 -11.29 15.92 1.04
C ALA A 254 -12.05 14.58 1.13
N PHE A 255 -12.21 14.04 2.35
CA PHE A 255 -12.74 12.69 2.59
C PHE A 255 -14.10 12.68 3.33
N GLY A 256 -14.55 13.82 3.82
CA GLY A 256 -15.85 13.99 4.46
C GLY A 256 -16.08 12.99 5.59
N ARG A 257 -17.23 12.32 5.57
CA ARG A 257 -17.59 11.32 6.59
C ARG A 257 -16.67 10.09 6.64
N ARG A 258 -15.83 9.87 5.62
CA ARG A 258 -14.87 8.77 5.57
C ARG A 258 -13.57 9.08 6.29
N ALA A 259 -13.32 10.35 6.66
CA ALA A 259 -12.21 10.74 7.51
C ALA A 259 -12.46 10.30 8.97
N VAL A 260 -11.48 9.62 9.55
CA VAL A 260 -11.51 9.16 10.95
C VAL A 260 -10.45 9.91 11.73
N GLU A 261 -10.87 10.75 12.65
CA GLU A 261 -9.96 11.48 13.51
C GLU A 261 -9.60 10.68 14.75
N PHE A 262 -8.33 10.77 15.10
CA PHE A 262 -7.82 10.21 16.33
C PHE A 262 -7.46 11.36 17.30
N PRO A 263 -8.08 11.40 18.50
CA PRO A 263 -7.77 12.40 19.50
C PRO A 263 -6.43 12.03 20.16
N VAL A 264 -5.33 12.54 19.60
CA VAL A 264 -4.00 12.22 20.08
C VAL A 264 -3.74 12.87 21.45
N GLU A 265 -3.51 12.04 22.45
CA GLU A 265 -3.04 12.42 23.79
C GLU A 265 -1.72 11.71 24.06
N ALA A 266 -0.84 12.35 24.83
CA ALA A 266 0.47 11.77 25.16
C ALA A 266 0.35 10.43 25.91
N SER A 267 -0.73 10.23 26.67
CA SER A 267 -1.07 8.99 27.37
C SER A 267 -1.36 7.79 26.46
N LEU A 268 -1.75 8.06 25.20
CA LEU A 268 -2.08 7.05 24.18
C LEU A 268 -0.90 6.70 23.29
N CYS A 269 0.25 7.32 23.49
CA CYS A 269 1.44 7.15 22.67
C CYS A 269 2.62 6.62 23.49
N PHE A 270 3.59 6.01 22.79
CA PHE A 270 4.89 5.73 23.40
C PHE A 270 5.65 7.03 23.69
N ARG A 271 6.34 7.08 24.82
CA ARG A 271 7.25 8.17 25.14
C ARG A 271 8.30 8.33 24.02
N ASN A 272 8.59 9.58 23.65
CA ASN A 272 9.58 9.95 22.62
C ASN A 272 9.24 9.56 21.18
N SER A 273 8.00 9.11 20.89
CA SER A 273 7.59 8.79 19.51
C SER A 273 7.06 9.98 18.71
N LEU A 274 7.24 11.22 19.19
CA LEU A 274 6.61 12.42 18.62
C LEU A 274 5.08 12.30 18.44
N ASN A 275 4.44 11.49 19.28
CA ASN A 275 3.03 11.10 19.22
C ASN A 275 2.64 10.39 17.92
N VAL A 276 3.58 9.71 17.27
CA VAL A 276 3.29 8.90 16.05
C VAL A 276 2.87 7.49 16.43
N HIS A 277 3.70 6.79 17.23
CA HIS A 277 3.42 5.40 17.57
C HIS A 277 2.53 5.32 18.81
N LEU A 278 1.44 4.61 18.66
CA LEU A 278 0.44 4.40 19.72
C LEU A 278 0.88 3.28 20.66
N ASN A 279 0.51 3.39 21.93
CA ASN A 279 0.56 2.27 22.86
C ASN A 279 -0.70 1.39 22.70
N GLU A 280 -0.83 0.32 23.48
CA GLU A 280 -1.95 -0.62 23.37
C GLU A 280 -3.32 0.08 23.52
N GLN A 281 -3.42 1.04 24.45
CA GLN A 281 -4.66 1.80 24.66
C GLN A 281 -4.99 2.69 23.47
N GLY A 282 -3.97 3.34 22.88
CA GLY A 282 -4.12 4.15 21.67
C GLY A 282 -4.59 3.32 20.47
N TYR A 283 -3.99 2.15 20.26
CA TYR A 283 -4.43 1.23 19.20
C TYR A 283 -5.85 0.71 19.41
N ALA A 284 -6.22 0.40 20.67
CA ALA A 284 -7.59 0.00 21.02
C ALA A 284 -8.62 1.11 20.76
N LEU A 285 -8.26 2.35 21.09
CA LEU A 285 -9.12 3.51 20.80
C LEU A 285 -9.27 3.72 19.28
N LEU A 286 -8.16 3.66 18.51
CA LEU A 286 -8.21 3.80 17.05
C LEU A 286 -9.10 2.73 16.42
N ALA A 287 -8.97 1.48 16.83
CA ALA A 287 -9.83 0.39 16.36
C ALA A 287 -11.33 0.65 16.67
N LYS A 288 -11.67 1.16 17.86
CA LYS A 288 -13.03 1.53 18.22
C LYS A 288 -13.58 2.67 17.35
N LEU A 289 -12.77 3.70 17.07
CA LEU A 289 -13.16 4.82 16.22
C LEU A 289 -13.42 4.38 14.78
N LEU A 290 -12.56 3.52 14.25
CA LEU A 290 -12.74 2.93 12.92
C LEU A 290 -14.01 2.06 12.87
N HIS A 291 -14.23 1.23 13.89
CA HIS A 291 -15.44 0.42 14.00
C HIS A 291 -16.70 1.29 14.04
N ALA A 292 -16.74 2.30 14.90
CA ALA A 292 -17.88 3.20 15.00
C ALA A 292 -18.16 3.92 13.67
N ARG A 293 -17.12 4.47 13.05
CA ARG A 293 -17.26 5.19 11.78
C ARG A 293 -17.77 4.30 10.65
N GLY A 294 -17.24 3.08 10.51
CA GLY A 294 -17.73 2.16 9.49
C GLY A 294 -19.16 1.69 9.74
N ALA A 295 -19.58 1.56 11.00
CA ALA A 295 -20.98 1.28 11.36
C ALA A 295 -21.90 2.45 11.00
N GLU A 296 -21.51 3.71 11.28
CA GLU A 296 -22.24 4.91 10.89
C GLU A 296 -22.41 5.04 9.36
N LEU A 297 -21.45 4.51 8.60
CA LEU A 297 -21.49 4.51 7.13
C LEU A 297 -22.20 3.28 6.55
N GLY A 298 -22.65 2.35 7.39
CA GLY A 298 -23.30 1.13 6.96
C GLY A 298 -22.35 0.07 6.36
N TYR A 299 -21.03 0.17 6.60
CA TYR A 299 -20.05 -0.79 6.10
C TYR A 299 -20.11 -2.12 6.85
N TRP A 300 -20.46 -2.08 8.13
CA TRP A 300 -20.71 -3.22 9.00
C TRP A 300 -21.74 -2.88 10.08
N PRO A 301 -22.35 -3.88 10.73
CA PRO A 301 -23.34 -3.62 11.77
C PRO A 301 -22.71 -2.90 12.98
N PRO A 302 -23.47 -2.06 13.68
CA PRO A 302 -23.04 -1.51 14.95
C PRO A 302 -22.83 -2.66 15.95
N ARG A 303 -21.89 -2.46 16.87
CA ARG A 303 -21.70 -3.42 17.97
C ARG A 303 -22.98 -3.45 18.79
N LEU A 304 -23.56 -4.63 18.95
CA LEU A 304 -24.65 -4.80 19.91
C LEU A 304 -24.08 -4.47 21.32
N SER A 305 -24.67 -3.48 21.99
CA SER A 305 -24.37 -3.23 23.39
C SER A 305 -24.86 -4.44 24.19
N ASN A 306 -23.91 -5.21 24.72
CA ASN A 306 -24.23 -6.21 25.75
C ASN A 306 -24.46 -5.50 27.06
#